data_3144286b3d1bab899cc10386b903daf6
#
_entry.id   3144286b3d1bab899cc10386b903daf6
#
_cell.length_a   1.000
_cell.length_b   1.000
_cell.length_c   1.000
_cell.angle_alpha   90.00
_cell.angle_beta   90.00
_cell.angle_gamma   90.00
#
_symmetry.space_group_name_H-M   'P 1'
#
loop_
_entity.id
_entity.type
_entity.pdbx_description
1 polymer ?
#
loop_
_entity_poly.entity_id
_entity_poly.type
_entity_poly.pdbx_seq_one_letter_code
_entity_poly.pdbx_strand_id
1 'polypeptide(L)'
;RPGAFVLIPGEEVTSSHRLAQIHINAINVDEVIPPQKSDSVQNTIQANLDAIIAWGEANGRPVFAHLNHPNFRKSLGASNLANMKGERFFEVYNGHRSVENERVDNRPSTEEMWDLALIARLAKGAGDGGLLYGIATDDAHDHYQADAVSVPGRGWVMVRTPNADADAIVTAMRRGDFYASSGVELSDVRSDPRTYAVDIATEPGITYVTEFIGAMVGNGEVEPTA
;
A
#
# COMPACT_ATOMS: atom_id res chain seq x y z
N ARG A 1 -20.23 -1.56 -22.04
CA ARG A 1 -19.36 -0.49 -22.56
C ARG A 1 -17.93 -0.96 -22.36
N PRO A 2 -17.05 -0.90 -23.37
CA PRO A 2 -15.63 -1.18 -23.16
C PRO A 2 -15.09 -0.32 -22.03
N GLY A 3 -14.33 -0.92 -21.09
CA GLY A 3 -13.73 -0.22 -19.96
C GLY A 3 -14.68 0.16 -18.81
N ALA A 4 -15.88 -0.39 -18.74
CA ALA A 4 -16.78 -0.13 -17.62
C ALA A 4 -16.42 -0.94 -16.38
N PHE A 5 -15.76 -2.08 -16.55
CA PHE A 5 -15.32 -2.97 -15.48
C PHE A 5 -14.19 -3.88 -15.97
N VAL A 6 -13.18 -4.09 -15.14
CA VAL A 6 -12.08 -5.02 -15.40
C VAL A 6 -11.74 -5.80 -14.14
N LEU A 7 -11.56 -7.11 -14.28
CA LEU A 7 -10.96 -7.95 -13.23
C LEU A 7 -9.47 -8.07 -13.51
N ILE A 8 -8.67 -7.65 -12.55
CA ILE A 8 -7.21 -7.80 -12.59
C ILE A 8 -6.86 -9.06 -11.80
N PRO A 9 -6.26 -10.08 -12.44
CA PRO A 9 -5.86 -11.27 -11.71
C PRO A 9 -4.74 -10.97 -10.73
N GLY A 10 -4.71 -11.71 -9.64
CA GLY A 10 -3.69 -11.56 -8.62
C GLY A 10 -3.79 -12.64 -7.57
N GLU A 11 -2.85 -12.68 -6.67
CA GLU A 11 -2.83 -13.61 -5.54
C GLU A 11 -2.27 -12.98 -4.27
N GLU A 12 -2.61 -13.51 -3.13
CA GLU A 12 -1.93 -13.26 -1.88
C GLU A 12 -0.87 -14.34 -1.63
N VAL A 13 0.40 -13.98 -1.83
CA VAL A 13 1.54 -14.84 -1.53
C VAL A 13 1.72 -14.90 -0.02
N THR A 14 1.29 -16.00 0.58
CA THR A 14 1.31 -16.20 2.04
C THR A 14 2.58 -16.91 2.49
N SER A 15 3.43 -16.22 3.23
CA SER A 15 4.66 -16.74 3.81
C SER A 15 4.75 -16.42 5.30
N SER A 16 5.82 -16.86 5.94
CA SER A 16 6.08 -16.55 7.35
C SER A 16 7.55 -16.75 7.68
N HIS A 17 8.02 -16.03 8.72
CA HIS A 17 9.28 -16.33 9.37
C HIS A 17 9.06 -16.47 10.88
N ARG A 18 9.22 -17.68 11.43
CA ARG A 18 8.83 -18.02 12.80
C ARG A 18 7.35 -17.68 13.06
N LEU A 19 7.06 -16.75 13.98
CA LEU A 19 5.70 -16.32 14.31
C LEU A 19 5.21 -15.12 13.47
N ALA A 20 6.11 -14.44 12.77
CA ALA A 20 5.73 -13.31 11.92
C ALA A 20 5.05 -13.81 10.66
N GLN A 21 3.83 -13.31 10.43
CA GLN A 21 3.09 -13.53 9.20
C GLN A 21 3.56 -12.51 8.14
N ILE A 22 3.77 -12.98 6.93
CA ILE A 22 4.26 -12.18 5.81
C ILE A 22 3.35 -12.47 4.63
N HIS A 23 2.43 -11.56 4.36
CA HIS A 23 1.48 -11.65 3.28
C HIS A 23 1.78 -10.54 2.28
N ILE A 24 1.83 -10.89 1.00
CA ILE A 24 2.15 -9.96 -0.08
C ILE A 24 1.21 -10.24 -1.24
N ASN A 25 0.41 -9.24 -1.62
CA ASN A 25 -0.40 -9.35 -2.81
C ASN A 25 0.43 -9.05 -4.06
N ALA A 26 0.35 -9.95 -5.02
CA ALA A 26 0.86 -9.79 -6.35
C ALA A 26 -0.28 -9.41 -7.29
N ILE A 27 -0.21 -8.25 -7.92
CA ILE A 27 -1.26 -7.71 -8.78
C ILE A 27 -0.88 -7.83 -10.24
N ASN A 28 -1.84 -8.29 -11.07
CA ASN A 28 -1.70 -8.57 -12.50
C ASN A 28 -0.87 -9.81 -12.80
N VAL A 29 -0.96 -10.80 -11.92
CA VAL A 29 -0.37 -12.16 -12.12
C VAL A 29 -1.49 -13.15 -12.36
N ASP A 30 -1.28 -14.11 -13.26
CA ASP A 30 -2.24 -15.16 -13.63
C ASP A 30 -1.71 -16.61 -13.41
N GLU A 31 -0.56 -16.71 -12.76
CA GLU A 31 0.03 -17.96 -12.32
C GLU A 31 0.40 -17.86 -10.83
N VAL A 32 0.39 -19.00 -10.16
CA VAL A 32 0.78 -19.08 -8.74
C VAL A 32 2.28 -18.83 -8.59
N ILE A 33 2.65 -17.86 -7.78
CA ILE A 33 4.03 -17.57 -7.39
C ILE A 33 4.31 -18.30 -6.06
N PRO A 34 5.15 -19.35 -6.05
CA PRO A 34 5.42 -20.09 -4.82
C PRO A 34 6.02 -19.20 -3.73
N PRO A 35 5.47 -19.23 -2.49
CA PRO A 35 5.97 -18.41 -1.41
C PRO A 35 7.41 -18.76 -1.05
N GLN A 36 8.25 -17.75 -0.95
CA GLN A 36 9.66 -17.86 -0.61
C GLN A 36 9.85 -17.81 0.91
N LYS A 37 10.86 -18.54 1.41
CA LYS A 37 11.30 -18.50 2.81
C LYS A 37 12.77 -18.12 2.88
N SER A 38 13.14 -17.39 3.93
CA SER A 38 14.52 -16.96 4.16
C SER A 38 14.88 -16.99 5.66
N ASP A 39 16.07 -16.56 6.00
CA ASP A 39 16.67 -16.62 7.34
C ASP A 39 16.17 -15.52 8.29
N SER A 40 15.48 -14.53 7.79
CA SER A 40 14.93 -13.41 8.57
C SER A 40 13.59 -12.94 8.00
N VAL A 41 12.83 -12.18 8.80
CA VAL A 41 11.59 -11.52 8.36
C VAL A 41 11.86 -10.63 7.14
N GLN A 42 12.90 -9.78 7.23
CA GLN A 42 13.23 -8.86 6.13
C GLN A 42 13.62 -9.58 4.84
N ASN A 43 14.45 -10.61 4.94
CA ASN A 43 14.88 -11.37 3.78
C ASN A 43 13.74 -12.21 3.20
N THR A 44 12.79 -12.68 4.03
CA THR A 44 11.59 -13.35 3.55
C THR A 44 10.65 -12.40 2.80
N ILE A 45 10.45 -11.16 3.30
CA ILE A 45 9.71 -10.13 2.58
C ILE A 45 10.37 -9.89 1.23
N GLN A 46 11.68 -9.60 1.22
CA GLN A 46 12.40 -9.27 -0.01
C GLN A 46 12.38 -10.40 -1.04
N ALA A 47 12.58 -11.64 -0.60
CA ALA A 47 12.58 -12.81 -1.51
C ALA A 47 11.22 -12.99 -2.21
N ASN A 48 10.10 -12.72 -1.52
CA ASN A 48 8.77 -12.79 -2.13
C ASN A 48 8.53 -11.61 -3.09
N LEU A 49 8.95 -10.39 -2.74
CA LEU A 49 8.87 -9.24 -3.64
C LEU A 49 9.69 -9.48 -4.91
N ASP A 50 10.92 -9.96 -4.77
CA ASP A 50 11.83 -10.27 -5.89
C ASP A 50 11.23 -11.34 -6.80
N ALA A 51 10.58 -12.36 -6.24
CA ALA A 51 9.94 -13.43 -7.03
C ALA A 51 8.77 -12.89 -7.87
N ILE A 52 7.96 -11.98 -7.30
CA ILE A 52 6.84 -11.35 -8.02
C ILE A 52 7.36 -10.45 -9.15
N ILE A 53 8.37 -9.62 -8.87
CA ILE A 53 8.99 -8.75 -9.88
C ILE A 53 9.59 -9.59 -11.01
N ALA A 54 10.36 -10.63 -10.66
CA ALA A 54 10.98 -11.52 -11.64
C ALA A 54 9.95 -12.23 -12.52
N TRP A 55 8.80 -12.62 -11.96
CA TRP A 55 7.71 -13.19 -12.75
C TRP A 55 7.17 -12.19 -13.77
N GLY A 56 6.95 -10.93 -13.36
CA GLY A 56 6.48 -9.88 -14.27
C GLY A 56 7.47 -9.60 -15.39
N GLU A 57 8.76 -9.53 -15.09
CA GLU A 57 9.83 -9.35 -16.09
C GLU A 57 9.90 -10.53 -17.08
N ALA A 58 9.85 -11.77 -16.58
CA ALA A 58 9.90 -12.96 -17.40
C ALA A 58 8.72 -13.07 -18.36
N ASN A 59 7.54 -12.55 -17.96
CA ASN A 59 6.31 -12.61 -18.76
C ASN A 59 6.05 -11.31 -19.56
N GLY A 60 6.94 -10.29 -19.45
CA GLY A 60 6.78 -9.00 -20.13
C GLY A 60 5.51 -8.26 -19.70
N ARG A 61 5.08 -8.45 -18.46
CA ARG A 61 3.80 -7.98 -17.92
C ARG A 61 4.04 -6.98 -16.79
N PRO A 62 3.40 -5.81 -16.80
CA PRO A 62 3.50 -4.89 -15.68
C PRO A 62 2.79 -5.48 -14.46
N VAL A 63 3.53 -5.65 -13.38
CA VAL A 63 3.05 -6.11 -12.08
C VAL A 63 3.42 -5.11 -11.01
N PHE A 64 2.72 -5.09 -9.89
CA PHE A 64 3.22 -4.55 -8.64
C PHE A 64 2.85 -5.46 -7.48
N ALA A 65 3.62 -5.36 -6.41
CA ALA A 65 3.35 -6.06 -5.18
C ALA A 65 3.16 -5.07 -4.02
N HIS A 66 2.32 -5.42 -3.06
CA HIS A 66 2.20 -4.67 -1.83
C HIS A 66 2.28 -5.57 -0.61
N LEU A 67 2.95 -5.06 0.43
CA LEU A 67 3.03 -5.73 1.72
C LEU A 67 1.73 -5.51 2.48
N ASN A 68 1.05 -6.60 2.86
CA ASN A 68 -0.25 -6.56 3.49
C ASN A 68 -0.14 -6.23 4.99
N HIS A 69 -1.15 -5.59 5.54
CA HIS A 69 -1.50 -5.42 6.96
C HIS A 69 -0.33 -5.61 7.95
N PRO A 70 0.67 -4.71 8.00
CA PRO A 70 1.87 -4.90 8.83
C PRO A 70 1.55 -5.12 10.31
N ASN A 71 0.44 -4.59 10.80
CA ASN A 71 -0.02 -4.76 12.17
C ASN A 71 -0.72 -6.09 12.47
N PHE A 72 -1.06 -6.87 11.45
CA PHE A 72 -1.68 -8.17 11.67
C PHE A 72 -0.80 -9.06 12.56
N ARG A 73 -1.36 -9.48 13.71
CA ARG A 73 -0.64 -10.25 14.73
C ARG A 73 0.70 -9.65 15.17
N LYS A 74 0.83 -8.34 15.05
CA LYS A 74 2.05 -7.60 15.42
C LYS A 74 3.30 -8.10 14.67
N SER A 75 3.14 -8.52 13.42
CA SER A 75 4.18 -9.25 12.67
C SER A 75 5.29 -8.34 12.14
N LEU A 76 4.94 -7.17 11.61
CA LEU A 76 5.88 -6.30 10.89
C LEU A 76 5.91 -4.91 11.52
N GLY A 77 6.91 -4.11 11.22
CA GLY A 77 7.06 -2.76 11.74
C GLY A 77 7.65 -1.79 10.71
N ALA A 78 7.76 -0.52 11.07
CA ALA A 78 8.27 0.55 10.20
C ALA A 78 9.64 0.23 9.56
N SER A 79 10.53 -0.46 10.29
CA SER A 79 11.82 -0.86 9.76
C SER A 79 11.73 -1.86 8.59
N ASN A 80 10.71 -2.73 8.60
CA ASN A 80 10.48 -3.65 7.50
C ASN A 80 10.05 -2.89 6.24
N LEU A 81 9.13 -1.92 6.39
CA LEU A 81 8.70 -1.04 5.31
C LEU A 81 9.85 -0.20 4.76
N ALA A 82 10.67 0.39 5.65
CA ALA A 82 11.81 1.22 5.28
C ALA A 82 12.88 0.47 4.47
N ASN A 83 13.00 -0.85 4.67
CA ASN A 83 14.03 -1.67 4.04
C ASN A 83 13.53 -2.50 2.85
N MET A 84 12.29 -2.33 2.39
CA MET A 84 11.80 -2.90 1.13
C MET A 84 12.56 -2.30 -0.05
N LYS A 85 12.92 -3.13 -1.03
CA LYS A 85 13.61 -2.74 -2.27
C LYS A 85 12.84 -3.23 -3.50
N GLY A 86 12.95 -2.49 -4.59
CA GLY A 86 12.28 -2.84 -5.86
C GLY A 86 10.79 -2.54 -5.87
N GLU A 87 10.09 -2.81 -4.79
CA GLU A 87 8.69 -2.45 -4.57
C GLU A 87 8.54 -1.42 -3.44
N ARG A 88 7.41 -0.69 -3.47
CA ARG A 88 7.18 0.45 -2.61
C ARG A 88 5.73 0.63 -2.17
N PHE A 89 4.94 -0.43 -2.20
CA PHE A 89 3.53 -0.41 -1.77
C PHE A 89 3.33 -1.23 -0.51
N PHE A 90 2.50 -0.74 0.38
CA PHE A 90 2.03 -1.47 1.55
C PHE A 90 0.61 -1.04 1.91
N GLU A 91 -0.11 -1.83 2.69
CA GLU A 91 -1.42 -1.47 3.19
C GLU A 91 -1.29 -0.52 4.38
N VAL A 92 -1.59 0.76 4.15
CA VAL A 92 -1.77 1.73 5.22
C VAL A 92 -3.13 1.58 5.89
N TYR A 93 -4.11 1.07 5.15
CA TYR A 93 -5.42 0.71 5.65
C TYR A 93 -5.84 -0.65 5.09
N ASN A 94 -6.32 -1.51 6.00
CA ASN A 94 -6.91 -2.79 5.67
C ASN A 94 -8.31 -2.89 6.30
N GLY A 95 -9.32 -3.19 5.51
CA GLY A 95 -10.72 -3.21 5.93
C GLY A 95 -11.13 -4.44 6.74
N HIS A 96 -10.26 -5.43 6.91
CA HIS A 96 -10.56 -6.62 7.67
C HIS A 96 -10.57 -6.32 9.18
N ARG A 97 -11.62 -6.76 9.88
CA ARG A 97 -11.85 -6.43 11.30
C ARG A 97 -10.75 -6.91 12.25
N SER A 98 -9.99 -7.94 11.89
CA SER A 98 -8.88 -8.45 12.72
C SER A 98 -7.55 -7.74 12.49
N VAL A 99 -7.52 -6.76 11.58
CA VAL A 99 -6.34 -5.94 11.32
C VAL A 99 -6.43 -4.65 12.13
N GLU A 100 -5.38 -4.36 12.87
CA GLU A 100 -5.27 -3.17 13.71
C GLU A 100 -4.57 -2.05 12.93
N ASN A 101 -5.34 -1.16 12.27
CA ASN A 101 -4.78 -0.01 11.55
C ASN A 101 -4.30 1.06 12.52
N GLU A 102 -5.03 1.23 13.63
CA GLU A 102 -4.78 2.26 14.64
C GLU A 102 -3.65 1.86 15.60
N ARG A 103 -3.22 2.82 16.40
CA ARG A 103 -2.26 2.59 17.48
C ARG A 103 -2.86 1.65 18.54
N VAL A 104 -2.14 0.59 18.87
CA VAL A 104 -2.53 -0.35 19.94
C VAL A 104 -1.36 -0.50 20.91
N ASP A 105 -1.61 -0.25 22.17
CA ASP A 105 -0.59 -0.21 23.22
C ASP A 105 0.55 0.76 22.85
N ASN A 106 1.79 0.24 22.85
CA ASN A 106 2.99 0.98 22.45
C ASN A 106 3.37 0.77 20.97
N ARG A 107 2.47 0.18 20.18
CA ARG A 107 2.72 -0.10 18.77
C ARG A 107 2.15 1.05 17.92
N PRO A 108 2.94 1.62 17.02
CA PRO A 108 2.46 2.68 16.15
C PRO A 108 1.33 2.18 15.23
N SER A 109 0.43 3.07 14.83
CA SER A 109 -0.53 2.85 13.77
C SER A 109 0.18 2.56 12.44
N THR A 110 -0.54 2.08 11.44
CA THR A 110 0.01 1.88 10.09
C THR A 110 0.43 3.19 9.44
N GLU A 111 -0.28 4.30 9.71
CA GLU A 111 0.10 5.65 9.26
C GLU A 111 1.40 6.11 9.91
N GLU A 112 1.54 5.97 11.23
CA GLU A 112 2.78 6.28 11.94
C GLU A 112 3.96 5.42 11.48
N MET A 113 3.71 4.15 11.14
CA MET A 113 4.73 3.29 10.53
C MET A 113 5.16 3.82 9.15
N TRP A 114 4.21 4.36 8.38
CA TRP A 114 4.50 4.99 7.09
C TRP A 114 5.41 6.18 7.24
N ASP A 115 5.08 7.10 8.14
CA ASP A 115 5.88 8.29 8.43
C ASP A 115 7.30 7.92 8.85
N LEU A 116 7.43 7.00 9.81
CA LEU A 116 8.75 6.51 10.27
C LEU A 116 9.55 5.86 9.13
N ALA A 117 8.89 5.09 8.26
CA ALA A 117 9.55 4.44 7.13
C ALA A 117 9.99 5.47 6.07
N LEU A 118 9.15 6.48 5.77
CA LEU A 118 9.49 7.57 4.85
C LEU A 118 10.67 8.38 5.37
N ILE A 119 10.66 8.76 6.65
CA ILE A 119 11.76 9.48 7.30
C ILE A 119 13.06 8.67 7.16
N ALA A 120 13.02 7.37 7.49
CA ALA A 120 14.19 6.51 7.37
C ALA A 120 14.72 6.36 5.93
N ARG A 121 13.83 6.34 4.94
CA ARG A 121 14.20 6.31 3.51
C ARG A 121 14.81 7.64 3.06
N LEU A 122 14.19 8.77 3.42
CA LEU A 122 14.70 10.10 3.09
C LEU A 122 16.07 10.37 3.72
N ALA A 123 16.28 9.95 4.97
CA ALA A 123 17.56 10.08 5.65
C ALA A 123 18.70 9.30 4.95
N LYS A 124 18.36 8.21 4.26
CA LYS A 124 19.32 7.42 3.43
C LYS A 124 19.49 8.00 2.01
N GLY A 125 18.88 9.14 1.71
CA GLY A 125 18.98 9.80 0.38
C GLY A 125 17.97 9.30 -0.64
N ALA A 126 16.91 8.61 -0.22
CA ALA A 126 15.83 8.08 -1.08
C ALA A 126 16.31 7.22 -2.29
N GLY A 127 17.61 6.81 -2.31
CA GLY A 127 18.27 6.22 -3.49
C GLY A 127 17.69 4.87 -3.91
N ASP A 128 17.55 3.94 -2.99
CA ASP A 128 17.27 2.53 -3.32
C ASP A 128 15.82 2.09 -3.12
N GLY A 129 14.84 2.90 -3.38
CA GLY A 129 13.46 2.46 -3.24
C GLY A 129 12.43 3.57 -3.44
N GLY A 130 12.88 4.81 -3.56
CA GLY A 130 11.99 5.95 -3.73
C GLY A 130 11.01 6.14 -2.56
N LEU A 131 9.94 6.87 -2.80
CA LEU A 131 8.85 7.06 -1.85
C LEU A 131 8.09 5.74 -1.64
N LEU A 132 7.65 5.52 -0.40
CA LEU A 132 6.75 4.43 -0.05
C LEU A 132 5.30 4.89 -0.22
N TYR A 133 4.48 4.10 -0.88
CA TYR A 133 3.07 4.39 -1.10
C TYR A 133 2.18 3.54 -0.20
N GLY A 134 1.25 4.21 0.47
CA GLY A 134 0.16 3.57 1.21
C GLY A 134 -1.03 3.29 0.30
N ILE A 135 -1.57 2.09 0.37
CA ILE A 135 -2.83 1.72 -0.28
C ILE A 135 -3.88 1.33 0.75
N ALA A 136 -5.15 1.41 0.37
CA ALA A 136 -6.26 0.90 1.15
C ALA A 136 -6.87 -0.31 0.44
N THR A 137 -7.22 -1.33 1.23
CA THR A 137 -7.79 -2.58 0.74
C THR A 137 -8.94 -3.05 1.62
N ASP A 138 -9.76 -3.93 1.09
CA ASP A 138 -10.85 -4.58 1.83
C ASP A 138 -10.37 -5.77 2.65
N ASP A 139 -9.43 -6.54 2.11
CA ASP A 139 -9.09 -7.88 2.58
C ASP A 139 -10.36 -8.73 2.76
N ALA A 140 -11.23 -8.69 1.73
CA ALA A 140 -12.57 -9.24 1.80
C ALA A 140 -12.57 -10.75 1.73
N HIS A 141 -13.23 -11.38 2.71
CA HIS A 141 -13.42 -12.83 2.81
C HIS A 141 -14.88 -13.23 2.64
N ASP A 142 -15.81 -12.28 2.80
CA ASP A 142 -17.25 -12.49 2.72
C ASP A 142 -17.85 -11.65 1.59
N HIS A 143 -18.21 -12.29 0.50
CA HIS A 143 -18.71 -11.61 -0.69
C HIS A 143 -20.24 -11.62 -0.83
N TYR A 144 -20.94 -12.41 -0.02
CA TYR A 144 -22.37 -12.67 -0.18
C TYR A 144 -23.24 -12.26 1.03
N GLN A 145 -22.63 -11.91 2.15
CA GLN A 145 -23.32 -11.52 3.39
C GLN A 145 -22.94 -10.10 3.75
N ALA A 146 -23.84 -9.15 3.57
CA ALA A 146 -23.58 -7.72 3.78
C ALA A 146 -23.24 -7.33 5.23
N ASP A 147 -23.65 -8.15 6.21
CA ASP A 147 -23.39 -7.99 7.64
C ASP A 147 -22.19 -8.80 8.14
N ALA A 148 -21.47 -9.46 7.23
CA ALA A 148 -20.30 -10.24 7.58
C ALA A 148 -19.10 -9.36 8.01
N VAL A 149 -18.10 -10.01 8.59
CA VAL A 149 -16.95 -9.36 9.24
C VAL A 149 -16.03 -8.67 8.24
N SER A 150 -15.90 -9.22 7.04
CA SER A 150 -14.94 -8.78 6.04
C SER A 150 -15.58 -8.75 4.65
N VAL A 151 -16.22 -7.62 4.34
CA VAL A 151 -16.97 -7.40 3.10
C VAL A 151 -16.24 -6.42 2.17
N PRO A 152 -16.46 -6.48 0.84
CA PRO A 152 -15.98 -5.51 -0.10
C PRO A 152 -16.49 -4.09 0.16
N GLY A 153 -15.71 -3.07 -0.29
CA GLY A 153 -16.07 -1.66 -0.23
C GLY A 153 -15.65 -0.94 1.06
N ARG A 154 -14.70 -1.49 1.81
CA ARG A 154 -14.17 -0.87 3.03
C ARG A 154 -12.91 -0.07 2.81
N GLY A 155 -12.12 -0.44 1.81
CA GLY A 155 -10.91 0.26 1.43
C GLY A 155 -10.66 0.08 -0.06
N TRP A 156 -10.22 1.13 -0.74
CA TRP A 156 -9.95 1.10 -2.17
C TRP A 156 -8.88 2.11 -2.57
N VAL A 157 -8.45 2.03 -3.80
CA VAL A 157 -7.63 3.06 -4.45
C VAL A 157 -8.38 3.68 -5.62
N MET A 158 -8.23 4.99 -5.79
CA MET A 158 -8.72 5.72 -6.94
C MET A 158 -7.55 6.01 -7.87
N VAL A 159 -7.57 5.45 -9.08
CA VAL A 159 -6.44 5.49 -10.01
C VAL A 159 -6.73 6.43 -11.18
N ARG A 160 -5.82 7.36 -11.41
CA ARG A 160 -5.88 8.26 -12.58
C ARG A 160 -5.21 7.58 -13.77
N THR A 161 -6.02 7.07 -14.68
CA THR A 161 -5.56 6.38 -15.89
C THR A 161 -6.46 6.71 -17.09
N PRO A 162 -5.91 6.79 -18.31
CA PRO A 162 -6.72 7.04 -19.50
C PRO A 162 -7.59 5.84 -19.91
N ASN A 163 -7.21 4.63 -19.52
CA ASN A 163 -7.88 3.39 -19.90
C ASN A 163 -8.17 2.54 -18.67
N ALA A 164 -9.33 1.89 -18.66
CA ALA A 164 -9.68 0.89 -17.66
C ALA A 164 -9.26 -0.51 -18.17
N ASP A 165 -7.96 -0.76 -18.28
CA ASP A 165 -7.36 -2.07 -18.52
C ASP A 165 -6.28 -2.35 -17.46
N ALA A 166 -5.95 -3.60 -17.25
CA ALA A 166 -5.07 -4.04 -16.16
C ALA A 166 -3.68 -3.38 -16.24
N ASP A 167 -3.08 -3.37 -17.42
CA ASP A 167 -1.72 -2.86 -17.61
C ASP A 167 -1.65 -1.34 -17.42
N ALA A 168 -2.67 -0.60 -17.89
CA ALA A 168 -2.76 0.84 -17.71
C ALA A 168 -2.95 1.20 -16.23
N ILE A 169 -3.79 0.46 -15.51
CA ILE A 169 -4.02 0.63 -14.07
C ILE A 169 -2.74 0.36 -13.29
N VAL A 170 -2.09 -0.78 -13.50
CA VAL A 170 -0.83 -1.14 -12.82
C VAL A 170 0.26 -0.12 -13.12
N THR A 171 0.37 0.33 -14.37
CA THR A 171 1.35 1.35 -14.77
C THR A 171 1.09 2.68 -14.07
N ALA A 172 -0.16 3.11 -13.95
CA ALA A 172 -0.53 4.32 -13.23
C ALA A 172 -0.22 4.20 -11.73
N MET A 173 -0.54 3.07 -11.10
CA MET A 173 -0.18 2.78 -9.71
C MET A 173 1.34 2.90 -9.50
N ARG A 174 2.15 2.30 -10.35
CA ARG A 174 3.61 2.37 -10.25
C ARG A 174 4.16 3.78 -10.39
N ARG A 175 3.47 4.70 -11.07
CA ARG A 175 3.83 6.12 -11.15
C ARG A 175 3.38 6.93 -9.93
N GLY A 176 2.48 6.39 -9.08
CA GLY A 176 1.85 7.11 -7.98
C GLY A 176 0.64 7.95 -8.42
N ASP A 177 0.06 7.66 -9.58
CA ASP A 177 -1.12 8.35 -10.11
C ASP A 177 -2.40 7.80 -9.46
N PHE A 178 -2.46 7.78 -8.14
CA PHE A 178 -3.58 7.27 -7.36
C PHE A 178 -3.65 7.92 -5.97
N TYR A 179 -4.77 7.73 -5.30
CA TYR A 179 -4.89 7.91 -3.86
C TYR A 179 -5.63 6.73 -3.22
N ALA A 180 -5.36 6.48 -1.95
CA ALA A 180 -6.05 5.48 -1.13
C ALA A 180 -7.22 6.12 -0.38
N SER A 181 -8.31 5.37 -0.19
CA SER A 181 -9.48 5.84 0.54
C SER A 181 -10.19 4.72 1.27
N SER A 182 -10.80 5.08 2.40
CA SER A 182 -11.77 4.26 3.14
C SER A 182 -13.13 4.97 3.31
N GLY A 183 -13.39 6.03 2.50
CA GLY A 183 -14.65 6.78 2.55
C GLY A 183 -14.62 8.12 1.84
N VAL A 184 -13.46 8.80 1.81
CA VAL A 184 -13.37 10.14 1.18
C VAL A 184 -13.14 10.01 -0.32
N GLU A 185 -13.89 10.78 -1.10
CA GLU A 185 -13.68 10.92 -2.54
C GLU A 185 -13.08 12.30 -2.85
N LEU A 186 -12.01 12.30 -3.65
CA LEU A 186 -11.38 13.53 -4.13
C LEU A 186 -11.82 13.80 -5.56
N SER A 187 -12.31 15.01 -5.84
CA SER A 187 -12.65 15.43 -7.19
C SER A 187 -11.42 15.82 -8.01
N ASP A 188 -10.34 16.27 -7.36
CA ASP A 188 -9.05 16.50 -8.02
C ASP A 188 -7.89 16.44 -7.02
N VAL A 189 -6.72 16.07 -7.56
CA VAL A 189 -5.43 16.12 -6.85
C VAL A 189 -4.41 16.76 -7.79
N ARG A 190 -3.77 17.84 -7.34
CA ARG A 190 -2.75 18.57 -8.08
C ARG A 190 -1.47 18.67 -7.26
N SER A 191 -0.35 18.42 -7.90
CA SER A 191 0.96 18.57 -7.28
C SER A 191 1.96 19.20 -8.25
N ASP A 192 2.79 20.08 -7.73
CA ASP A 192 3.99 20.60 -8.35
C ASP A 192 5.13 20.67 -7.30
N PRO A 193 6.36 21.05 -7.64
CA PRO A 193 7.47 21.08 -6.67
C PRO A 193 7.26 21.97 -5.44
N ARG A 194 6.23 22.81 -5.43
CA ARG A 194 5.96 23.79 -4.36
C ARG A 194 4.55 23.69 -3.78
N THR A 195 3.65 22.96 -4.45
CA THR A 195 2.24 22.94 -4.10
C THR A 195 1.70 21.53 -4.15
N TYR A 196 0.97 21.15 -3.11
CA TYR A 196 0.12 19.98 -3.11
C TYR A 196 -1.30 20.43 -2.74
N ALA A 197 -2.27 20.13 -3.59
CA ALA A 197 -3.65 20.54 -3.40
C ALA A 197 -4.61 19.41 -3.69
N VAL A 198 -5.63 19.28 -2.85
CA VAL A 198 -6.71 18.31 -2.99
C VAL A 198 -8.05 19.02 -2.98
N ASP A 199 -8.94 18.62 -3.87
CA ASP A 199 -10.33 19.06 -3.88
C ASP A 199 -11.23 17.88 -3.48
N ILE A 200 -11.96 18.03 -2.37
CA ILE A 200 -12.82 16.98 -1.82
C ILE A 200 -14.19 17.04 -2.47
N ALA A 201 -14.71 15.90 -2.92
CA ALA A 201 -16.10 15.75 -3.31
C ALA A 201 -16.97 15.72 -2.05
N THR A 202 -17.47 16.89 -1.63
CA THR A 202 -18.14 17.05 -0.35
C THR A 202 -19.54 16.45 -0.35
N GLU A 203 -19.91 15.81 0.77
CA GLU A 203 -21.25 15.30 1.04
C GLU A 203 -22.02 16.21 2.02
N PRO A 204 -23.35 16.37 1.85
CA PRO A 204 -24.14 17.17 2.78
C PRO A 204 -24.07 16.65 4.20
N GLY A 205 -23.80 17.53 5.16
CA GLY A 205 -23.77 17.19 6.59
C GLY A 205 -22.46 16.57 7.07
N ILE A 206 -21.47 16.39 6.21
CA ILE A 206 -20.14 15.91 6.58
C ILE A 206 -19.17 17.08 6.71
N THR A 207 -18.39 17.08 7.77
CA THR A 207 -17.26 18.01 7.95
C THR A 207 -15.96 17.28 7.62
N TYR A 208 -15.16 17.86 6.73
CA TYR A 208 -13.87 17.33 6.33
C TYR A 208 -12.75 18.12 7.01
N VAL A 209 -11.75 17.41 7.50
CA VAL A 209 -10.50 17.97 7.99
C VAL A 209 -9.37 17.45 7.10
N THR A 210 -8.53 18.35 6.61
CA THR A 210 -7.36 17.97 5.79
C THR A 210 -6.10 18.31 6.58
N GLU A 211 -5.25 17.32 6.75
CA GLU A 211 -3.95 17.45 7.38
C GLU A 211 -2.86 17.14 6.35
N PHE A 212 -1.84 18.00 6.25
CA PHE A 212 -0.66 17.77 5.42
C PHE A 212 0.49 17.39 6.33
N ILE A 213 0.87 16.12 6.30
CA ILE A 213 1.96 15.57 7.10
C ILE A 213 3.23 15.56 6.25
N GLY A 214 4.31 16.05 6.83
CA GLY A 214 5.59 16.13 6.14
C GLY A 214 6.74 15.97 7.11
N ALA A 215 7.96 16.06 6.59
CA ALA A 215 9.18 16.08 7.37
C ALA A 215 10.04 17.27 6.96
N MET A 216 10.58 17.99 7.94
CA MET A 216 11.54 19.07 7.68
C MET A 216 12.95 18.52 7.64
N VAL A 217 13.71 18.90 6.61
CA VAL A 217 15.14 18.64 6.54
C VAL A 217 15.85 19.79 7.23
N GLY A 218 16.29 19.57 8.48
CA GLY A 218 17.06 20.53 9.26
C GLY A 218 18.36 19.91 9.76
N ASN A 219 19.49 20.56 9.57
CA ASN A 219 20.81 20.20 10.13
C ASN A 219 21.22 18.72 10.16
N GLY A 220 20.71 17.91 9.21
CA GLY A 220 21.00 16.46 9.10
C GLY A 220 20.07 15.57 9.93
N GLU A 221 19.10 16.12 10.62
CA GLU A 221 18.03 15.38 11.29
C GLU A 221 16.70 15.63 10.58
N VAL A 222 15.90 14.59 10.45
CA VAL A 222 14.55 14.64 9.85
C VAL A 222 13.55 14.49 11.01
N GLU A 223 12.82 15.54 11.29
CA GLU A 223 11.74 15.49 12.29
C GLU A 223 10.38 15.55 11.61
N PRO A 224 9.40 14.74 12.05
CA PRO A 224 8.03 14.83 11.54
C PRO A 224 7.41 16.16 11.98
N THR A 225 6.68 16.80 11.06
CA THR A 225 5.87 18.00 11.35
C THR A 225 4.42 17.69 11.05
N ALA A 226 3.56 17.90 12.01
CA ALA A 226 2.10 17.88 11.82
C ALA A 226 1.62 19.25 11.33
#